data_a03c84313979800f89f3aba3f560ab1e
#
_entry.id   a03c84313979800f89f3aba3f560ab1e
#
_cell.length_a   1.000
_cell.length_b   1.000
_cell.length_c   1.000
_cell.angle_alpha   90.00
_cell.angle_beta   90.00
_cell.angle_gamma   90.00
#
_symmetry.space_group_name_H-M   'P 1'
#
loop_
_entity.id
_entity.type
_entity.pdbx_description
1 polymer ?
#
loop_
_entity_poly.entity_id
_entity_poly.type
_entity_poly.pdbx_seq_one_letter_code
_entity_poly.pdbx_strand_id
1 'polypeptide(L)'
;MNRQEFLEYMDHFNNKRWDKVTSYFCPDVTLEYPDNFTGPKIQGNTLHGPQEFIDNYQALTANVREVLNLGVFISEGSHLCVELITEFHVIRTPPEGSPIGRKKGDVSVMNQCVLYDLDEKGKFKRIRIFHHRHLDPKTVKLH
;
A
#
# COMPACT_ATOMS: atom_id res chain seq x y z
N MET A 1 16.11 1.99 8.49
CA MET A 1 15.82 1.54 7.09
C MET A 1 16.30 2.62 6.13
N ASN A 2 17.10 2.24 5.18
CA ASN A 2 17.56 3.13 4.11
C ASN A 2 16.70 2.97 2.86
N ARG A 3 16.97 3.80 1.83
CA ARG A 3 16.21 3.80 0.58
C ARG A 3 16.29 2.45 -0.16
N GLN A 4 17.42 1.79 -0.15
CA GLN A 4 17.60 0.50 -0.84
C GLN A 4 16.80 -0.61 -0.18
N GLU A 5 16.83 -0.68 1.15
CA GLU A 5 16.01 -1.63 1.92
C GLU A 5 14.51 -1.40 1.70
N PHE A 6 14.09 -0.15 1.56
CA PHE A 6 12.71 0.19 1.25
C PHE A 6 12.31 -0.24 -0.16
N LEU A 7 13.20 -0.11 -1.14
CA LEU A 7 12.96 -0.60 -2.51
C LEU A 7 12.82 -2.13 -2.53
N GLU A 8 13.59 -2.85 -1.73
CA GLU A 8 13.45 -4.30 -1.59
C GLU A 8 12.09 -4.69 -0.98
N TYR A 9 11.66 -3.97 0.05
CA TYR A 9 10.32 -4.12 0.61
C TYR A 9 9.23 -3.89 -0.45
N MET A 10 9.34 -2.83 -1.24
CA MET A 10 8.40 -2.55 -2.33
C MET A 10 8.42 -3.63 -3.42
N ASP A 11 9.59 -4.18 -3.74
CA ASP A 11 9.70 -5.28 -4.70
C ASP A 11 8.95 -6.53 -4.21
N HIS A 12 9.05 -6.84 -2.92
CA HIS A 12 8.26 -7.90 -2.33
C HIS A 12 6.75 -7.63 -2.45
N PHE A 13 6.32 -6.40 -2.17
CA PHE A 13 4.92 -6.00 -2.30
C PHE A 13 4.43 -6.12 -3.75
N ASN A 14 5.15 -5.55 -4.70
CA ASN A 14 4.79 -5.57 -6.12
C ASN A 14 4.70 -6.98 -6.70
N ASN A 15 5.44 -7.92 -6.14
CA ASN A 15 5.43 -9.33 -6.52
C ASN A 15 4.54 -10.20 -5.63
N LYS A 16 3.72 -9.59 -4.77
CA LYS A 16 2.75 -10.29 -3.89
C LYS A 16 3.40 -11.34 -2.98
N ARG A 17 4.66 -11.14 -2.61
CA ARG A 17 5.36 -12.00 -1.66
C ARG A 17 5.01 -11.57 -0.23
N TRP A 18 3.78 -11.88 0.18
CA TRP A 18 3.18 -11.36 1.42
C TRP A 18 3.92 -11.80 2.68
N ASP A 19 4.45 -13.02 2.70
CA ASP A 19 5.31 -13.52 3.77
C ASP A 19 6.57 -12.67 3.93
N LYS A 20 7.17 -12.23 2.83
CA LYS A 20 8.33 -11.34 2.84
C LYS A 20 7.95 -9.92 3.25
N VAL A 21 6.84 -9.40 2.75
CA VAL A 21 6.32 -8.08 3.16
C VAL A 21 6.09 -8.04 4.66
N THR A 22 5.37 -9.02 5.20
CA THR A 22 5.05 -9.05 6.63
C THR A 22 6.26 -9.36 7.52
N SER A 23 7.36 -9.86 6.96
CA SER A 23 8.60 -10.00 7.72
C SER A 23 9.20 -8.67 8.17
N TYR A 24 8.78 -7.56 7.55
CA TYR A 24 9.16 -6.20 7.97
C TYR A 24 8.27 -5.66 9.09
N PHE A 25 7.23 -6.36 9.50
CA PHE A 25 6.22 -5.89 10.44
C PHE A 25 6.48 -6.38 11.86
N CYS A 26 6.14 -5.54 12.84
CA CYS A 26 5.93 -6.01 14.21
C CYS A 26 4.71 -6.92 14.28
N PRO A 27 4.64 -7.86 15.24
CA PRO A 27 3.44 -8.68 15.41
C PRO A 27 2.16 -7.89 15.67
N ASP A 28 2.26 -6.73 16.30
CA ASP A 28 1.16 -5.82 16.63
C ASP A 28 1.09 -4.58 15.72
N VAL A 29 1.63 -4.66 14.52
CA VAL A 29 1.60 -3.57 13.55
C VAL A 29 0.18 -3.08 13.30
N THR A 30 0.04 -1.77 13.09
CA THR A 30 -1.20 -1.14 12.64
C THR A 30 -0.99 -0.46 11.29
N LEU A 31 -1.95 -0.64 10.39
CA LEU A 31 -2.01 0.09 9.12
C LEU A 31 -3.28 0.92 9.12
N GLU A 32 -3.13 2.23 9.09
CA GLU A 32 -4.23 3.19 9.17
C GLU A 32 -4.46 3.84 7.82
N TYR A 33 -5.73 3.92 7.42
CA TYR A 33 -6.21 4.56 6.20
C TYR A 33 -7.14 5.71 6.57
N PRO A 34 -6.62 6.86 7.05
CA PRO A 34 -7.41 7.90 7.72
C PRO A 34 -8.50 8.52 6.84
N ASP A 35 -8.24 8.62 5.54
CA ASP A 35 -9.17 9.21 4.57
C ASP A 35 -10.13 8.19 3.96
N ASN A 36 -9.93 6.90 4.21
CA ASN A 36 -10.76 5.79 3.71
C ASN A 36 -11.06 5.86 2.20
N PHE A 37 -10.18 6.45 1.43
CA PHE A 37 -10.43 6.71 0.02
C PHE A 37 -10.37 5.43 -0.83
N THR A 38 -9.43 4.54 -0.54
CA THR A 38 -9.27 3.23 -1.18
C THR A 38 -8.96 2.13 -0.18
N GLY A 39 -8.95 2.46 1.08
CA GLY A 39 -8.62 1.53 2.15
C GLY A 39 -9.72 0.49 2.38
N PRO A 40 -9.42 -0.54 3.16
CA PRO A 40 -10.38 -1.56 3.49
C PRO A 40 -11.57 -0.96 4.27
N LYS A 41 -12.76 -1.44 3.99
CA LYS A 41 -13.96 -1.09 4.77
C LYS A 41 -14.00 -1.91 6.07
N ILE A 42 -13.09 -1.59 6.97
CA ILE A 42 -12.97 -2.20 8.28
C ILE A 42 -13.33 -1.17 9.36
N GLN A 43 -13.63 -1.65 10.53
CA GLN A 43 -13.93 -0.78 11.66
C GLN A 43 -12.72 0.11 11.96
N GLY A 44 -12.91 1.44 11.93
CA GLY A 44 -11.88 2.43 12.20
C GLY A 44 -10.84 2.59 11.09
N ASN A 45 -11.07 2.01 9.91
CA ASN A 45 -10.14 2.06 8.77
C ASN A 45 -8.71 1.63 9.12
N THR A 46 -8.56 0.68 10.03
CA THR A 46 -7.27 0.21 10.52
C THR A 46 -7.18 -1.31 10.42
N LEU A 47 -6.08 -1.79 9.84
CA LEU A 47 -5.70 -3.20 9.90
C LEU A 47 -4.80 -3.43 11.11
N HIS A 48 -4.97 -4.56 11.78
CA HIS A 48 -4.21 -4.96 12.96
C HIS A 48 -3.48 -6.27 12.69
N GLY A 49 -2.17 -6.22 12.76
CA GLY A 49 -1.31 -7.38 12.62
C GLY A 49 -1.10 -7.87 11.19
N PRO A 50 -0.09 -8.73 11.00
CA PRO A 50 0.28 -9.23 9.68
C PRO A 50 -0.82 -10.01 8.96
N GLN A 51 -1.64 -10.79 9.70
CA GLN A 51 -2.66 -11.63 9.08
C GLN A 51 -3.80 -10.81 8.48
N GLU A 52 -4.28 -9.76 9.15
CA GLU A 52 -5.29 -8.86 8.57
C GLU A 52 -4.77 -8.16 7.32
N PHE A 53 -3.48 -7.78 7.32
CA PHE A 53 -2.84 -7.24 6.12
C PHE A 53 -2.88 -8.25 4.97
N ILE A 54 -2.45 -9.48 5.19
CA ILE A 54 -2.43 -10.53 4.15
C ILE A 54 -3.84 -10.76 3.61
N ASP A 55 -4.82 -10.94 4.47
CA ASP A 55 -6.21 -11.20 4.08
C ASP A 55 -6.77 -10.06 3.24
N ASN A 56 -6.51 -8.81 3.64
CA ASN A 56 -6.97 -7.63 2.92
C ASN A 56 -6.34 -7.54 1.52
N TYR A 57 -5.01 -7.70 1.43
CA TYR A 57 -4.33 -7.55 0.14
C TYR A 57 -4.52 -8.75 -0.78
N GLN A 58 -4.70 -9.95 -0.27
CA GLN A 58 -5.10 -11.09 -1.08
C GLN A 58 -6.48 -10.87 -1.71
N ALA A 59 -7.43 -10.34 -0.94
CA ALA A 59 -8.77 -10.01 -1.46
C ALA A 59 -8.71 -8.91 -2.53
N LEU A 60 -7.95 -7.84 -2.29
CA LEU A 60 -7.78 -6.74 -3.25
C LEU A 60 -7.12 -7.24 -4.54
N THR A 61 -6.00 -7.96 -4.41
CA THR A 61 -5.19 -8.37 -5.55
C THR A 61 -5.77 -9.53 -6.35
N ALA A 62 -6.87 -10.11 -5.90
CA ALA A 62 -7.67 -11.02 -6.72
C ALA A 62 -8.26 -10.31 -7.95
N ASN A 63 -8.55 -9.02 -7.84
CA ASN A 63 -9.20 -8.23 -8.90
C ASN A 63 -8.34 -7.06 -9.42
N VAL A 64 -7.35 -6.64 -8.65
CA VAL A 64 -6.53 -5.46 -8.95
C VAL A 64 -5.05 -5.80 -8.82
N ARG A 65 -4.27 -5.44 -9.82
CA ARG A 65 -2.81 -5.44 -9.71
C ARG A 65 -2.37 -4.06 -9.23
N GLU A 66 -1.86 -3.99 -8.03
CA GLU A 66 -1.33 -2.77 -7.44
C GLU A 66 0.18 -2.72 -7.64
N VAL A 67 0.69 -1.60 -8.12
CA VAL A 67 2.13 -1.37 -8.35
C VAL A 67 2.54 -0.11 -7.61
N LEU A 68 3.50 -0.25 -6.70
CA LEU A 68 4.10 0.85 -5.97
C LEU A 68 5.34 1.36 -6.70
N ASN A 69 5.41 2.66 -6.91
CA ASN A 69 6.59 3.35 -7.45
C ASN A 69 7.04 4.40 -6.44
N LEU A 70 8.31 4.36 -6.07
CA LEU A 70 8.87 5.27 -5.07
C LEU A 70 9.18 6.64 -5.69
N GLY A 71 8.60 7.68 -5.12
CA GLY A 71 8.98 9.06 -5.34
C GLY A 71 10.01 9.52 -4.31
N VAL A 72 9.60 10.42 -3.42
CA VAL A 72 10.45 10.93 -2.33
C VAL A 72 10.58 9.88 -1.23
N PHE A 73 11.78 9.77 -0.67
CA PHE A 73 12.08 8.95 0.50
C PHE A 73 12.82 9.78 1.52
N ILE A 74 12.25 9.93 2.71
CA ILE A 74 12.84 10.66 3.83
C ILE A 74 12.89 9.73 5.03
N SER A 75 14.06 9.62 5.65
CA SER A 75 14.27 8.82 6.86
C SER A 75 14.89 9.69 7.93
N GLU A 76 14.28 9.72 9.10
CA GLU A 76 14.79 10.43 10.28
C GLU A 76 14.52 9.62 11.54
N GLY A 77 15.59 9.16 12.19
CA GLY A 77 15.47 8.32 13.39
C GLY A 77 14.65 7.06 13.12
N SER A 78 13.57 6.87 13.89
CA SER A 78 12.67 5.74 13.77
C SER A 78 11.46 6.02 12.86
N HIS A 79 11.53 7.05 12.03
CA HIS A 79 10.42 7.46 11.16
C HIS A 79 10.84 7.48 9.70
N LEU A 80 9.92 7.04 8.83
CA LEU A 80 10.03 7.21 7.38
C LEU A 80 8.85 8.02 6.89
N CYS A 81 9.11 8.90 5.93
CA CYS A 81 8.06 9.55 5.13
C CYS A 81 8.36 9.28 3.67
N VAL A 82 7.44 8.64 2.97
CA VAL A 82 7.63 8.30 1.56
C VAL A 82 6.48 8.80 0.71
N GLU A 83 6.81 9.24 -0.49
CA GLU A 83 5.82 9.47 -1.54
C GLU A 83 5.76 8.23 -2.43
N LEU A 84 4.56 7.72 -2.64
CA LEU A 84 4.31 6.60 -3.54
C LEU A 84 3.40 7.07 -4.69
N ILE A 85 3.80 6.75 -5.90
CA ILE A 85 2.93 6.81 -7.07
C ILE A 85 2.42 5.39 -7.29
N THR A 86 1.18 5.15 -6.94
CA THR A 86 0.59 3.81 -6.92
C THR A 86 -0.35 3.63 -8.10
N GLU A 87 -0.10 2.58 -8.88
CA GLU A 87 -0.94 2.19 -10.00
C GLU A 87 -1.91 1.08 -9.56
N PHE A 88 -3.17 1.22 -9.93
CA PHE A 88 -4.19 0.20 -9.71
C PHE A 88 -4.73 -0.24 -11.07
N HIS A 89 -4.34 -1.44 -11.49
CA HIS A 89 -4.79 -2.05 -12.75
C HIS A 89 -5.87 -3.07 -12.45
N VAL A 90 -7.09 -2.84 -12.92
CA VAL A 90 -8.19 -3.79 -12.76
C VAL A 90 -7.97 -4.96 -13.72
N ILE A 91 -7.65 -6.12 -13.17
CA ILE A 91 -7.35 -7.35 -13.91
C ILE A 91 -8.55 -8.28 -14.02
N ARG A 92 -9.55 -8.06 -13.19
CA ARG A 92 -10.83 -8.79 -13.20
C ARG A 92 -11.92 -7.82 -12.80
N THR A 93 -13.05 -7.81 -13.54
CA THR A 93 -14.19 -6.99 -13.17
C THR A 93 -14.72 -7.43 -11.81
N PRO A 94 -14.72 -6.55 -10.79
CA PRO A 94 -15.23 -6.89 -9.46
C PRO A 94 -16.74 -7.21 -9.51
N PRO A 95 -17.27 -7.94 -8.51
CA PRO A 95 -18.70 -8.15 -8.37
C PRO A 95 -19.46 -6.81 -8.31
N GLU A 96 -20.70 -6.82 -8.79
CA GLU A 96 -21.59 -5.66 -8.70
C GLU A 96 -21.71 -5.19 -7.24
N GLY A 97 -21.67 -3.88 -7.02
CA GLY A 97 -21.65 -3.28 -5.69
C GLY A 97 -20.28 -3.22 -5.01
N SER A 98 -19.22 -3.69 -5.67
CA SER A 98 -17.85 -3.53 -5.17
C SER A 98 -17.49 -2.05 -5.06
N PRO A 99 -16.79 -1.62 -3.97
CA PRO A 99 -16.38 -0.22 -3.79
C PRO A 99 -15.44 0.28 -4.89
N ILE A 100 -14.81 -0.61 -5.65
CA ILE A 100 -13.90 -0.23 -6.72
C ILE A 100 -14.67 0.20 -7.98
N GLY A 101 -15.89 -0.33 -8.24
CA GLY A 101 -16.82 0.14 -9.28
C GLY A 101 -16.28 0.19 -10.71
N ARG A 102 -15.25 -0.62 -11.04
CA ARG A 102 -14.47 -0.50 -12.26
C ARG A 102 -14.48 -1.80 -13.07
N LYS A 103 -14.15 -1.68 -14.35
CA LYS A 103 -14.09 -2.80 -15.29
C LYS A 103 -12.66 -3.27 -15.49
N LYS A 104 -12.50 -4.55 -15.87
CA LYS A 104 -11.21 -5.07 -16.32
C LYS A 104 -10.61 -4.16 -17.40
N GLY A 105 -9.35 -3.82 -17.22
CA GLY A 105 -8.59 -2.92 -18.09
C GLY A 105 -8.55 -1.47 -17.62
N ASP A 106 -9.40 -1.08 -16.65
CA ASP A 106 -9.32 0.26 -16.08
C ASP A 106 -8.03 0.42 -15.27
N VAL A 107 -7.44 1.60 -15.37
CA VAL A 107 -6.24 1.97 -14.60
C VAL A 107 -6.51 3.26 -13.86
N SER A 108 -6.16 3.30 -12.58
CA SER A 108 -6.08 4.54 -11.83
C SER A 108 -4.71 4.68 -11.20
N VAL A 109 -4.29 5.92 -11.03
CA VAL A 109 -3.00 6.24 -10.42
C VAL A 109 -3.25 7.22 -9.28
N MET A 110 -2.63 6.94 -8.15
CA MET A 110 -2.73 7.78 -6.95
C MET A 110 -1.36 8.22 -6.49
N ASN A 111 -1.29 9.46 -6.08
CA ASN A 111 -0.18 9.96 -5.29
C ASN A 111 -0.52 9.78 -3.80
N GLN A 112 0.32 9.08 -3.07
CA GLN A 112 0.14 8.78 -1.66
C GLN A 112 1.35 9.28 -0.86
N CYS A 113 1.09 9.75 0.35
CA CYS A 113 2.12 9.99 1.34
C CYS A 113 1.94 8.97 2.46
N VAL A 114 2.99 8.25 2.79
CA VAL A 114 2.95 7.19 3.80
C VAL A 114 3.97 7.45 4.89
N LEU A 115 3.51 7.43 6.13
CA LEU A 115 4.35 7.57 7.32
C LEU A 115 4.52 6.20 7.98
N TYR A 116 5.77 5.83 8.25
CA TYR A 116 6.13 4.60 8.94
C TYR A 116 6.81 4.92 10.25
N ASP A 117 6.33 4.33 11.33
CA ASP A 117 7.03 4.31 12.60
C ASP A 117 7.69 2.93 12.76
N LEU A 118 8.98 2.94 13.08
CA LEU A 118 9.78 1.72 13.27
C LEU A 118 9.98 1.45 14.77
N ASP A 119 10.09 0.18 15.11
CA ASP A 119 10.50 -0.22 16.44
C ASP A 119 12.04 -0.23 16.58
N GLU A 120 12.54 -0.62 17.74
CA GLU A 120 13.98 -0.68 18.06
C GLU A 120 14.76 -1.65 17.16
N LYS A 121 14.07 -2.63 16.56
CA LYS A 121 14.64 -3.62 15.64
C LYS A 121 14.52 -3.20 14.17
N GLY A 122 13.98 -2.01 13.90
CA GLY A 122 13.76 -1.51 12.55
C GLY A 122 12.53 -2.10 11.86
N LYS A 123 11.61 -2.72 12.60
CA LYS A 123 10.35 -3.26 12.07
C LYS A 123 9.26 -2.19 12.06
N PHE A 124 8.37 -2.26 11.08
CA PHE A 124 7.22 -1.36 11.04
C PHE A 124 6.23 -1.70 12.16
N LYS A 125 6.00 -0.74 13.06
CA LYS A 125 5.02 -0.85 14.14
C LYS A 125 3.73 -0.08 13.85
N ARG A 126 3.81 0.95 13.02
CA ARG A 126 2.65 1.75 12.60
C ARG A 126 2.87 2.27 11.19
N ILE A 127 1.87 2.12 10.34
CA ILE A 127 1.88 2.61 8.97
C ILE A 127 0.63 3.46 8.79
N ARG A 128 0.79 4.71 8.33
CA ARG A 128 -0.31 5.65 8.07
C ARG A 128 -0.28 6.03 6.61
N ILE A 129 -1.33 5.70 5.88
CA ILE A 129 -1.43 5.90 4.43
C ILE A 129 -2.38 7.06 4.15
N PHE A 130 -1.85 8.16 3.60
CA PHE A 130 -2.62 9.33 3.22
C PHE A 130 -2.69 9.42 1.69
N HIS A 131 -3.91 9.48 1.16
CA HIS A 131 -4.13 9.70 -0.25
C HIS A 131 -4.10 11.20 -0.51
N HIS A 132 -3.19 11.62 -1.40
CA HIS A 132 -3.04 13.04 -1.71
C HIS A 132 -3.95 13.44 -2.88
N ARG A 133 -3.83 12.75 -4.01
CA ARG A 133 -4.60 13.05 -5.22
C ARG A 133 -4.57 11.89 -6.21
N HIS A 134 -5.56 11.90 -7.12
CA HIS A 134 -5.50 11.10 -8.33
C HIS A 134 -4.64 11.79 -9.38
N LEU A 135 -3.90 10.99 -10.15
CA LEU A 135 -3.15 11.44 -11.32
C LEU A 135 -3.83 10.89 -12.57
N ASP A 136 -3.72 11.63 -13.68
CA ASP A 136 -4.13 11.12 -14.98
C ASP A 136 -3.14 10.02 -15.40
N PRO A 137 -3.60 8.78 -15.65
CA PRO A 137 -2.71 7.68 -16.07
C PRO A 137 -1.90 7.97 -17.33
N LYS A 138 -2.36 8.89 -18.17
CA LYS A 138 -1.65 9.31 -19.38
C LYS A 138 -0.42 10.18 -19.11
N THR A 139 -0.32 10.76 -17.90
CA THR A 139 0.76 11.67 -17.52
C THR A 139 1.90 10.99 -16.79
N VAL A 140 1.77 9.69 -16.50
CA VAL A 140 2.75 8.90 -15.75
C VAL A 140 3.19 7.69 -16.56
N LYS A 141 4.40 7.20 -16.29
CA LYS A 141 4.86 5.93 -16.85
C LYS A 141 4.22 4.79 -16.08
N LEU A 142 3.41 3.98 -16.76
CA LEU A 142 2.81 2.78 -16.18
C LEU A 142 3.75 1.57 -16.28
N HIS A 143 3.60 0.64 -15.35
CA HIS A 143 4.43 -0.56 -15.23
C HIS A 143 3.63 -1.85 -15.30
#